data_52169f944c84b4d1ea3b4b00e6c6c9b3
#
_entry.id   52169f944c84b4d1ea3b4b00e6c6c9b3
#
_cell.length_a   1.000
_cell.length_b   1.000
_cell.length_c   1.000
_cell.angle_alpha   90.00
_cell.angle_beta   90.00
_cell.angle_gamma   90.00
#
_symmetry.space_group_name_H-M   'P 1'
#
loop_
_entity.id
_entity.type
_entity.pdbx_description
1 polymer ?
#
loop_
_entity_poly.entity_id
_entity_poly.type
_entity_poly.pdbx_seq_one_letter_code
_entity_poly.pdbx_strand_id
1 'polypeptide(L)'
;MRAKGRIYDWKDDRGFGFIRPNVGGKEVFVHIRSFNNRTRRPVKNEIVTYDLVIDDQGRPRAEKVAFAGERVAMGSPARQVTAPLVFAGVFLSLVTVSVLVGLLPVILLVWYLAACLVTFSSYALDKSAARQGRWRTQESTLHLFSLAGGWPGALMAQQRLRHKSRKQPFQTVFWLTVLLNCVALGWLLSPMGTELRELMAAWS
;
A
#
# COMPACT_ATOMS: atom_id res chain seq x y z
N MET A 1 -4.88 24.80 5.40
CA MET A 1 -4.74 25.89 6.39
C MET A 1 -5.05 25.32 7.76
N ARG A 2 -4.18 25.56 8.75
CA ARG A 2 -4.35 24.97 10.08
C ARG A 2 -5.19 25.86 10.96
N ALA A 3 -6.27 25.33 11.52
CA ALA A 3 -7.24 26.03 12.35
C ALA A 3 -7.30 25.44 13.76
N LYS A 4 -7.76 26.24 14.73
CA LYS A 4 -8.07 25.80 16.09
C LYS A 4 -9.57 25.86 16.33
N GLY A 5 -10.10 24.89 17.06
CA GLY A 5 -11.51 24.87 17.44
C GLY A 5 -11.75 23.98 18.66
N ARG A 6 -13.01 23.91 19.08
CA ARG A 6 -13.46 23.02 20.14
C ARG A 6 -14.41 21.97 19.59
N ILE A 7 -14.32 20.74 20.11
CA ILE A 7 -15.29 19.70 19.80
C ILE A 7 -16.61 20.12 20.43
N TYR A 8 -17.59 20.43 19.59
CA TYR A 8 -18.91 20.90 20.04
C TYR A 8 -19.83 19.73 20.32
N ASP A 9 -19.88 18.75 19.43
CA ASP A 9 -20.67 17.54 19.55
C ASP A 9 -19.83 16.33 19.12
N TRP A 10 -19.96 15.22 19.87
CA TRP A 10 -19.27 13.99 19.57
C TRP A 10 -20.18 12.79 19.76
N LYS A 11 -20.39 12.01 18.71
CA LYS A 11 -21.19 10.77 18.72
C LYS A 11 -20.24 9.57 18.75
N ASP A 12 -20.01 9.05 19.94
CA ASP A 12 -19.02 8.02 20.19
C ASP A 12 -19.34 6.71 19.47
N ASP A 13 -20.62 6.32 19.43
CA ASP A 13 -21.12 5.10 18.77
C ASP A 13 -20.83 5.09 17.26
N ARG A 14 -20.86 6.28 16.64
CA ARG A 14 -20.67 6.46 15.22
C ARG A 14 -19.26 6.93 14.84
N GLY A 15 -18.46 7.32 15.83
CA GLY A 15 -17.09 7.78 15.65
C GLY A 15 -16.95 9.08 14.86
N PHE A 16 -17.93 10.00 14.95
CA PHE A 16 -17.85 11.32 14.30
C PHE A 16 -18.41 12.42 15.20
N GLY A 17 -18.09 13.65 14.86
CA GLY A 17 -18.58 14.83 15.55
C GLY A 17 -18.40 16.11 14.75
N PHE A 18 -18.56 17.23 15.45
CA PHE A 18 -18.43 18.56 14.88
C PHE A 18 -17.48 19.42 15.72
N ILE A 19 -16.64 20.18 15.05
CA ILE A 19 -15.73 21.15 15.65
C ILE A 19 -16.29 22.53 15.38
N ARG A 20 -16.38 23.37 16.43
CA ARG A 20 -16.67 24.79 16.30
C ARG A 20 -15.34 25.54 16.24
N PRO A 21 -15.05 26.25 15.11
CA PRO A 21 -13.82 27.02 14.97
C PRO A 21 -13.75 28.16 15.99
N ASN A 22 -12.57 28.44 16.53
CA ASN A 22 -12.39 29.57 17.48
C ASN A 22 -12.53 30.95 16.79
N VAL A 23 -12.27 30.99 15.48
CA VAL A 23 -12.36 32.23 14.67
C VAL A 23 -13.80 32.49 14.20
N GLY A 24 -14.76 31.66 14.58
CA GLY A 24 -16.12 31.71 14.06
C GLY A 24 -16.28 31.00 12.71
N GLY A 25 -17.52 30.90 12.24
CA GLY A 25 -17.84 30.23 10.97
C GLY A 25 -18.70 28.98 11.14
N LYS A 26 -18.86 28.23 10.04
CA LYS A 26 -19.65 26.99 10.02
C LYS A 26 -18.97 25.89 10.82
N GLU A 27 -19.77 25.03 11.44
CA GLU A 27 -19.27 23.83 12.09
C GLU A 27 -18.55 22.93 11.09
N VAL A 28 -17.44 22.34 11.54
CA VAL A 28 -16.56 21.52 10.72
C VAL A 28 -16.73 20.06 11.11
N PHE A 29 -17.10 19.23 10.16
CA PHE A 29 -17.25 17.79 10.37
C PHE A 29 -15.90 17.14 10.69
N VAL A 30 -15.88 16.26 11.70
CA VAL A 30 -14.69 15.47 12.07
C VAL A 30 -15.05 14.00 12.30
N HIS A 31 -14.23 13.11 11.80
CA HIS A 31 -14.36 11.68 12.01
C HIS A 31 -13.17 11.16 12.82
N ILE A 32 -13.35 10.12 13.65
CA ILE A 32 -12.29 9.54 14.48
C ILE A 32 -11.01 9.19 13.69
N ARG A 33 -11.16 8.81 12.42
CA ARG A 33 -10.03 8.50 11.53
C ARG A 33 -9.18 9.71 11.16
N SER A 34 -9.70 10.92 11.36
CA SER A 34 -8.98 12.18 11.11
C SER A 34 -8.05 12.56 12.26
N PHE A 35 -8.18 11.92 13.43
CA PHE A 35 -7.31 12.15 14.57
C PHE A 35 -5.95 11.44 14.39
N ASN A 36 -4.86 12.15 14.74
CA ASN A 36 -3.51 11.60 14.71
C ASN A 36 -3.34 10.53 15.80
N ASN A 37 -3.83 10.82 17.01
CA ASN A 37 -3.86 9.87 18.11
C ASN A 37 -5.23 9.18 18.17
N ARG A 38 -5.25 7.87 17.94
CA ARG A 38 -6.47 7.05 17.93
C ARG A 38 -6.67 6.23 19.20
N THR A 39 -5.72 6.30 20.11
CA THR A 39 -5.79 5.57 21.40
C THR A 39 -6.71 6.28 22.39
N ARG A 40 -6.92 7.58 22.18
CA ARG A 40 -7.80 8.41 23.02
C ARG A 40 -9.05 8.80 22.24
N ARG A 41 -10.19 8.74 22.90
CA ARG A 41 -11.45 9.21 22.34
C ARG A 41 -11.65 10.71 22.60
N PRO A 42 -12.18 11.44 21.60
CA PRO A 42 -12.49 12.86 21.76
C PRO A 42 -13.60 13.09 22.78
N VAL A 43 -13.48 14.17 23.55
CA VAL A 43 -14.48 14.58 24.53
C VAL A 43 -15.06 15.94 24.15
N LYS A 44 -16.34 16.16 24.48
CA LYS A 44 -17.01 17.45 24.26
C LYS A 44 -16.25 18.59 24.96
N ASN A 45 -16.16 19.75 24.32
CA ASN A 45 -15.43 20.95 24.73
C ASN A 45 -13.90 20.86 24.66
N GLU A 46 -13.33 19.78 24.17
CA GLU A 46 -11.89 19.61 24.02
C GLU A 46 -11.35 20.48 22.87
N ILE A 47 -10.22 21.15 23.13
CA ILE A 47 -9.57 22.01 22.14
C ILE A 47 -8.74 21.12 21.19
N VAL A 48 -8.94 21.33 19.90
CA VAL A 48 -8.22 20.61 18.84
C VAL A 48 -7.65 21.57 17.81
N THR A 49 -6.58 21.15 17.17
CA THR A 49 -6.02 21.78 15.97
C THR A 49 -6.22 20.85 14.78
N TYR A 50 -6.59 21.38 13.64
CA TYR A 50 -6.92 20.59 12.45
C TYR A 50 -6.61 21.36 11.16
N ASP A 51 -6.48 20.62 10.07
CA ASP A 51 -6.44 21.18 8.72
C ASP A 51 -7.86 21.19 8.16
N LEU A 52 -8.32 22.40 7.76
CA LEU A 52 -9.63 22.57 7.13
C LEU A 52 -9.55 22.17 5.65
N VAL A 53 -10.38 21.21 5.26
CA VAL A 53 -10.54 20.74 3.87
C VAL A 53 -12.01 20.84 3.50
N ILE A 54 -12.29 21.14 2.26
CA ILE A 54 -13.66 21.11 1.70
C ILE A 54 -13.83 19.76 0.99
N ASP A 55 -14.91 19.05 1.30
CA ASP A 55 -15.21 17.77 0.63
C ASP A 55 -15.79 18.01 -0.79
N ASP A 56 -15.94 16.93 -1.56
CA ASP A 56 -16.49 16.97 -2.93
C ASP A 56 -17.93 17.52 -3.01
N GLN A 57 -18.58 17.69 -1.85
CA GLN A 57 -19.95 18.24 -1.71
C GLN A 57 -19.95 19.69 -1.18
N GLY A 58 -18.77 20.33 -1.10
CA GLY A 58 -18.63 21.70 -0.60
C GLY A 58 -18.75 21.86 0.91
N ARG A 59 -18.69 20.78 1.70
CA ARG A 59 -18.85 20.81 3.16
C ARG A 59 -17.48 20.88 3.86
N PRO A 60 -17.34 21.72 4.92
CA PRO A 60 -16.10 21.81 5.68
C PRO A 60 -15.85 20.54 6.49
N ARG A 61 -14.65 19.99 6.34
CA ARG A 61 -14.19 18.77 7.00
C ARG A 61 -12.83 19.00 7.65
N ALA A 62 -12.63 18.43 8.84
CA ALA A 62 -11.34 18.44 9.54
C ALA A 62 -10.48 17.22 9.19
N GLU A 63 -9.22 17.47 8.87
CA GLU A 63 -8.20 16.45 8.68
C GLU A 63 -7.01 16.72 9.59
N LYS A 64 -6.20 15.67 9.85
CA LYS A 64 -5.00 15.72 10.70
C LYS A 64 -5.26 16.41 12.06
N VAL A 65 -6.33 16.00 12.70
CA VAL A 65 -6.78 16.55 13.98
C VAL A 65 -5.83 16.10 15.10
N ALA A 66 -5.38 17.08 15.91
CA ALA A 66 -4.56 16.83 17.10
C ALA A 66 -5.18 17.53 18.31
N PHE A 67 -5.09 16.88 19.47
CA PHE A 67 -5.53 17.48 20.73
C PHE A 67 -4.60 18.62 21.16
N ALA A 68 -5.13 19.61 21.88
CA ALA A 68 -4.30 20.68 22.40
C ALA A 68 -3.27 20.12 23.38
N GLY A 69 -1.98 20.50 23.17
CA GLY A 69 -0.85 19.98 23.95
C GLY A 69 -0.16 18.74 23.37
N GLU A 70 -0.76 18.06 22.40
CA GLU A 70 -0.01 17.06 21.63
C GLU A 70 0.96 17.77 20.65
N ARG A 71 2.25 17.47 20.76
CA ARG A 71 3.21 17.84 19.72
C ARG A 71 2.78 17.13 18.45
N VAL A 72 2.19 17.90 17.52
CA VAL A 72 1.96 17.40 16.19
C VAL A 72 3.33 17.08 15.63
N ALA A 73 3.61 15.81 15.46
CA ALA A 73 4.70 15.42 14.59
C ALA A 73 4.41 16.05 13.23
N MET A 74 5.04 17.18 12.92
CA MET A 74 5.05 17.81 11.59
C MET A 74 5.92 16.94 10.67
N GLY A 75 5.47 15.69 10.47
CA GLY A 75 5.94 14.84 9.40
C GLY A 75 4.72 14.55 8.55
N SER A 76 4.74 14.95 7.30
CA SER A 76 4.09 14.11 6.29
C SER A 76 4.42 12.69 6.71
N PRO A 77 3.45 11.73 6.77
CA PRO A 77 3.82 10.37 7.03
C PRO A 77 4.84 10.03 5.95
N ALA A 78 6.12 10.06 6.35
CA ALA A 78 7.17 9.55 5.49
C ALA A 78 6.61 8.20 5.07
N ARG A 79 6.46 8.00 3.77
CA ARG A 79 5.80 6.83 3.20
C ARG A 79 6.58 5.63 3.73
N GLN A 80 6.15 5.12 4.88
CA GLN A 80 6.84 4.05 5.56
C GLN A 80 6.93 2.90 4.57
N VAL A 81 8.16 2.57 4.21
CA VAL A 81 8.44 1.38 3.41
C VAL A 81 8.02 0.22 4.30
N THR A 82 6.97 -0.46 3.93
CA THR A 82 6.46 -1.58 4.74
C THR A 82 7.35 -2.79 4.57
N ALA A 83 7.42 -3.66 5.57
CA ALA A 83 8.22 -4.88 5.55
C ALA A 83 8.06 -5.70 4.24
N PRO A 84 6.85 -5.88 3.66
CA PRO A 84 6.71 -6.55 2.38
C PRO A 84 7.42 -5.89 1.21
N LEU A 85 7.51 -4.54 1.15
CA LEU A 85 8.27 -3.87 0.08
C LEU A 85 9.78 -4.01 0.27
N VAL A 86 10.26 -3.99 1.51
CA VAL A 86 11.67 -4.28 1.80
C VAL A 86 12.02 -5.68 1.32
N PHE A 87 11.16 -6.66 1.64
CA PHE A 87 11.33 -8.04 1.21
C PHE A 87 11.37 -8.17 -0.32
N ALA A 88 10.47 -7.52 -1.04
CA ALA A 88 10.49 -7.49 -2.51
C ALA A 88 11.77 -6.84 -3.07
N GLY A 89 12.23 -5.76 -2.45
CA GLY A 89 13.49 -5.09 -2.81
C GLY A 89 14.71 -5.99 -2.59
N VAL A 90 14.78 -6.68 -1.45
CA VAL A 90 15.86 -7.63 -1.13
C VAL A 90 15.87 -8.78 -2.15
N PHE A 91 14.69 -9.33 -2.49
CA PHE A 91 14.58 -10.39 -3.49
C PHE A 91 15.10 -9.94 -4.86
N LEU A 92 14.66 -8.79 -5.37
CA LEU A 92 15.12 -8.26 -6.66
C LEU A 92 16.62 -7.91 -6.64
N SER A 93 17.13 -7.41 -5.51
CA SER A 93 18.55 -7.16 -5.34
C SER A 93 19.36 -8.46 -5.37
N LEU A 94 18.86 -9.52 -4.74
CA LEU A 94 19.49 -10.85 -4.78
C LEU A 94 19.56 -11.38 -6.21
N VAL A 95 18.46 -11.31 -6.97
CA VAL A 95 18.44 -11.71 -8.39
C VAL A 95 19.45 -10.88 -9.19
N THR A 96 19.45 -9.55 -9.01
CA THR A 96 20.37 -8.65 -9.73
C THR A 96 21.83 -8.98 -9.42
N VAL A 97 22.18 -9.15 -8.14
CA VAL A 97 23.56 -9.49 -7.72
C VAL A 97 23.96 -10.85 -8.29
N SER A 98 23.06 -11.85 -8.26
CA SER A 98 23.33 -13.18 -8.81
C SER A 98 23.59 -13.15 -10.32
N VAL A 99 22.92 -12.26 -11.06
CA VAL A 99 23.19 -12.03 -12.49
C VAL A 99 24.55 -11.34 -12.69
N LEU A 100 24.87 -10.30 -11.90
CA LEU A 100 26.13 -9.58 -12.02
C LEU A 100 27.36 -10.45 -11.70
N VAL A 101 27.22 -11.41 -10.80
CA VAL A 101 28.29 -12.37 -10.45
C VAL A 101 28.33 -13.56 -11.43
N GLY A 102 27.43 -13.61 -12.42
CA GLY A 102 27.39 -14.69 -13.43
C GLY A 102 26.74 -16.00 -12.93
N LEU A 103 26.06 -15.97 -11.77
CA LEU A 103 25.36 -17.15 -11.25
C LEU A 103 24.02 -17.40 -11.97
N LEU A 104 23.41 -16.34 -12.50
CA LEU A 104 22.12 -16.42 -13.19
C LEU A 104 22.22 -15.72 -14.56
N PRO A 105 21.54 -16.21 -15.58
CA PRO A 105 21.50 -15.55 -16.90
C PRO A 105 20.70 -14.25 -16.85
N VAL A 106 21.10 -13.27 -17.65
CA VAL A 106 20.48 -11.93 -17.70
C VAL A 106 18.99 -11.99 -18.07
N ILE A 107 18.59 -12.96 -18.87
CA ILE A 107 17.22 -13.17 -19.31
C ILE A 107 16.25 -13.31 -18.11
N LEU A 108 16.71 -13.91 -17.00
CA LEU A 108 15.90 -14.08 -15.80
C LEU A 108 15.60 -12.74 -15.14
N LEU A 109 16.56 -11.83 -15.06
CA LEU A 109 16.34 -10.48 -14.54
C LEU A 109 15.35 -9.70 -15.40
N VAL A 110 15.52 -9.74 -16.73
CA VAL A 110 14.61 -9.11 -17.69
C VAL A 110 13.20 -9.66 -17.52
N TRP A 111 13.05 -10.99 -17.36
CA TRP A 111 11.77 -11.64 -17.11
C TRP A 111 11.09 -11.12 -15.85
N TYR A 112 11.80 -11.08 -14.70
CA TYR A 112 11.25 -10.57 -13.44
C TYR A 112 10.81 -9.12 -13.55
N LEU A 113 11.61 -8.27 -14.21
CA LEU A 113 11.26 -6.85 -14.40
C LEU A 113 10.02 -6.68 -15.29
N ALA A 114 9.95 -7.42 -16.39
CA ALA A 114 8.80 -7.42 -17.28
C ALA A 114 7.54 -7.93 -16.57
N ALA A 115 7.64 -9.05 -15.83
CA ALA A 115 6.55 -9.60 -15.06
C ALA A 115 6.06 -8.63 -13.96
N CYS A 116 6.97 -7.92 -13.28
CA CYS A 116 6.62 -6.88 -12.31
C CYS A 116 5.83 -5.73 -12.97
N LEU A 117 6.25 -5.27 -14.13
CA LEU A 117 5.58 -4.19 -14.86
C LEU A 117 4.16 -4.60 -15.30
N VAL A 118 4.03 -5.79 -15.91
CA VAL A 118 2.75 -6.35 -16.36
C VAL A 118 1.80 -6.51 -15.17
N THR A 119 2.30 -7.07 -14.06
CA THR A 119 1.49 -7.29 -12.86
C THR A 119 1.05 -5.98 -12.25
N PHE A 120 1.95 -5.01 -12.08
CA PHE A 120 1.61 -3.69 -11.56
C PHE A 120 0.52 -3.00 -12.42
N SER A 121 0.69 -3.04 -13.75
CA SER A 121 -0.26 -2.47 -14.70
C SER A 121 -1.62 -3.15 -14.62
N SER A 122 -1.66 -4.47 -14.50
CA SER A 122 -2.90 -5.25 -14.34
C SER A 122 -3.67 -4.86 -13.07
N TYR A 123 -2.98 -4.65 -11.95
CA TYR A 123 -3.60 -4.15 -10.72
C TYR A 123 -4.11 -2.70 -10.87
N ALA A 124 -3.40 -1.85 -11.60
CA ALA A 124 -3.83 -0.47 -11.86
C ALA A 124 -5.10 -0.43 -12.72
N LEU A 125 -5.15 -1.26 -13.76
CA LEU A 125 -6.32 -1.42 -14.62
C LEU A 125 -7.51 -1.99 -13.86
N ASP A 126 -7.32 -3.04 -13.05
CA ASP A 126 -8.38 -3.62 -12.22
C ASP A 126 -8.97 -2.60 -11.25
N LYS A 127 -8.13 -1.77 -10.63
CA LYS A 127 -8.59 -0.67 -9.77
C LYS A 127 -9.38 0.39 -10.55
N SER A 128 -8.92 0.76 -11.74
CA SER A 128 -9.61 1.71 -12.62
C SER A 128 -10.98 1.17 -13.05
N ALA A 129 -11.02 -0.08 -13.50
CA ALA A 129 -12.26 -0.78 -13.87
C ALA A 129 -13.25 -0.83 -12.69
N ALA A 130 -12.75 -1.13 -11.48
CA ALA A 130 -13.58 -1.15 -10.27
C ALA A 130 -14.21 0.21 -9.93
N ARG A 131 -13.52 1.33 -10.22
CA ARG A 131 -14.05 2.69 -10.02
C ARG A 131 -15.09 3.09 -11.06
N GLN A 132 -14.97 2.56 -12.27
CA GLN A 132 -15.85 2.88 -13.42
C GLN A 132 -17.00 1.91 -13.58
N GLY A 133 -17.17 0.95 -12.66
CA GLY A 133 -18.21 -0.09 -12.76
C GLY A 133 -18.03 -1.05 -13.92
N ARG A 134 -16.83 -1.09 -14.54
CA ARG A 134 -16.52 -1.98 -15.67
C ARG A 134 -16.17 -3.38 -15.17
N TRP A 135 -16.08 -4.32 -16.12
CA TRP A 135 -15.66 -5.68 -15.86
C TRP A 135 -14.27 -5.70 -15.20
N ARG A 136 -14.14 -6.43 -14.08
CA ARG A 136 -12.92 -6.52 -13.28
C ARG A 136 -12.07 -7.70 -13.72
N THR A 137 -10.76 -7.58 -13.59
CA THR A 137 -9.82 -8.69 -13.79
C THR A 137 -10.10 -9.80 -12.78
N GLN A 138 -10.14 -11.05 -13.22
CA GLN A 138 -10.30 -12.22 -12.33
C GLN A 138 -9.10 -12.28 -11.34
N GLU A 139 -9.38 -12.68 -10.12
CA GLU A 139 -8.34 -12.79 -9.08
C GLU A 139 -7.31 -13.85 -9.43
N SER A 140 -7.74 -14.94 -10.07
CA SER A 140 -6.88 -16.00 -10.60
C SER A 140 -5.81 -15.47 -11.58
N THR A 141 -6.18 -14.56 -12.47
CA THR A 141 -5.24 -13.93 -13.41
C THR A 141 -4.16 -13.12 -12.68
N LEU A 142 -4.53 -12.38 -11.63
CA LEU A 142 -3.58 -11.63 -10.81
C LEU A 142 -2.62 -12.56 -10.04
N HIS A 143 -3.12 -13.70 -9.58
CA HIS A 143 -2.28 -14.74 -8.95
C HIS A 143 -1.34 -15.41 -9.95
N LEU A 144 -1.81 -15.67 -11.17
CA LEU A 144 -0.98 -16.23 -12.23
C LEU A 144 0.20 -15.32 -12.57
N PHE A 145 -0.05 -14.00 -12.73
CA PHE A 145 1.02 -13.03 -12.96
C PHE A 145 2.00 -12.95 -11.77
N SER A 146 1.48 -13.07 -10.55
CA SER A 146 2.33 -13.10 -9.36
C SER A 146 3.19 -14.36 -9.32
N LEU A 147 2.62 -15.53 -9.69
CA LEU A 147 3.33 -16.81 -9.77
C LEU A 147 4.42 -16.79 -10.86
N ALA A 148 4.16 -16.16 -11.99
CA ALA A 148 5.12 -15.99 -13.09
C ALA A 148 6.30 -15.06 -12.76
N GLY A 149 6.46 -14.60 -11.51
CA GLY A 149 7.55 -13.73 -11.05
C GLY A 149 7.17 -12.28 -10.82
N GLY A 150 5.93 -11.87 -11.14
CA GLY A 150 5.46 -10.49 -11.00
C GLY A 150 5.05 -10.08 -9.58
N TRP A 151 5.21 -10.93 -8.57
CA TRP A 151 4.80 -10.67 -7.20
C TRP A 151 5.42 -9.41 -6.55
N PRO A 152 6.67 -8.96 -6.87
CA PRO A 152 7.17 -7.70 -6.35
C PRO A 152 6.38 -6.50 -6.90
N GLY A 153 6.00 -6.55 -8.18
CA GLY A 153 5.12 -5.57 -8.81
C GLY A 153 3.72 -5.56 -8.20
N ALA A 154 3.17 -6.75 -7.87
CA ALA A 154 1.90 -6.88 -7.17
C ALA A 154 1.94 -6.23 -5.78
N LEU A 155 2.99 -6.45 -4.99
CA LEU A 155 3.17 -5.82 -3.67
C LEU A 155 3.22 -4.29 -3.79
N MET A 156 3.97 -3.77 -4.76
CA MET A 156 3.99 -2.33 -5.03
C MET A 156 2.61 -1.80 -5.37
N ALA A 157 1.86 -2.51 -6.22
CA ALA A 157 0.51 -2.14 -6.61
C ALA A 157 -0.45 -2.18 -5.42
N GLN A 158 -0.45 -3.24 -4.63
CA GLN A 158 -1.31 -3.37 -3.44
C GLN A 158 -1.10 -2.22 -2.46
N GLN A 159 0.13 -1.78 -2.25
CA GLN A 159 0.44 -0.70 -1.33
C GLN A 159 0.16 0.68 -1.92
N ARG A 160 0.58 0.93 -3.18
CA ARG A 160 0.35 2.23 -3.83
C ARG A 160 -1.11 2.47 -4.14
N LEU A 161 -1.79 1.44 -4.58
CA LEU A 161 -3.18 1.53 -5.00
C LEU A 161 -4.16 1.26 -3.85
N ARG A 162 -3.70 0.73 -2.70
CA ARG A 162 -4.54 0.28 -1.57
C ARG A 162 -5.68 -0.64 -2.04
N HIS A 163 -5.35 -1.55 -2.95
CA HIS A 163 -6.31 -2.42 -3.61
C HIS A 163 -6.02 -3.89 -3.28
N LYS A 164 -7.07 -4.65 -2.88
CA LYS A 164 -7.02 -6.08 -2.49
C LYS A 164 -6.03 -6.42 -1.34
N SER A 165 -5.52 -5.43 -0.61
CA SER A 165 -4.55 -5.61 0.48
C SER A 165 -5.15 -6.16 1.77
N ARG A 166 -6.49 -6.27 1.89
CA ARG A 166 -7.20 -6.70 3.12
C ARG A 166 -8.05 -7.95 2.95
N LYS A 167 -8.22 -8.48 1.74
CA LYS A 167 -9.02 -9.68 1.48
C LYS A 167 -8.20 -10.92 1.86
N GLN A 168 -8.52 -11.55 2.97
CA GLN A 168 -7.77 -12.69 3.54
C GLN A 168 -7.54 -13.84 2.54
N PRO A 169 -8.56 -14.42 1.86
CA PRO A 169 -8.33 -15.53 0.94
C PRO A 169 -7.41 -15.14 -0.23
N PHE A 170 -7.50 -13.90 -0.71
CA PHE A 170 -6.60 -13.39 -1.75
C PHE A 170 -5.15 -13.31 -1.24
N GLN A 171 -4.93 -12.82 -0.03
CA GLN A 171 -3.59 -12.70 0.56
C GLN A 171 -2.94 -14.07 0.80
N THR A 172 -3.70 -15.07 1.23
CA THR A 172 -3.17 -16.42 1.44
C THR A 172 -2.61 -17.00 0.14
N VAL A 173 -3.39 -16.96 -0.94
CA VAL A 173 -2.95 -17.46 -2.26
C VAL A 173 -1.76 -16.63 -2.77
N PHE A 174 -1.80 -15.32 -2.60
CA PHE A 174 -0.71 -14.43 -3.00
C PHE A 174 0.62 -14.79 -2.30
N TRP A 175 0.63 -14.98 -0.97
CA TRP A 175 1.84 -15.35 -0.25
C TRP A 175 2.34 -16.75 -0.59
N LEU A 176 1.45 -17.66 -0.98
CA LEU A 176 1.86 -18.95 -1.52
C LEU A 176 2.62 -18.79 -2.85
N THR A 177 2.17 -17.90 -3.75
CA THR A 177 2.92 -17.62 -4.99
C THR A 177 4.30 -17.01 -4.71
N VAL A 178 4.41 -16.15 -3.70
CA VAL A 178 5.69 -15.58 -3.25
C VAL A 178 6.63 -16.69 -2.75
N LEU A 179 6.13 -17.58 -1.89
CA LEU A 179 6.89 -18.69 -1.36
C LEU A 179 7.42 -19.58 -2.49
N LEU A 180 6.57 -19.96 -3.45
CA LEU A 180 6.96 -20.78 -4.59
C LEU A 180 8.07 -20.11 -5.42
N ASN A 181 7.99 -18.81 -5.66
CA ASN A 181 9.05 -18.06 -6.35
C ASN A 181 10.37 -18.04 -5.57
N CYS A 182 10.33 -17.88 -4.25
CA CYS A 182 11.53 -17.92 -3.41
C CYS A 182 12.17 -19.32 -3.42
N VAL A 183 11.35 -20.37 -3.34
CA VAL A 183 11.83 -21.76 -3.41
C VAL A 183 12.43 -22.04 -4.78
N ALA A 184 11.77 -21.62 -5.87
CA ALA A 184 12.26 -21.81 -7.23
C ALA A 184 13.60 -21.08 -7.45
N LEU A 185 13.75 -19.86 -6.95
CA LEU A 185 15.02 -19.12 -7.01
C LEU A 185 16.11 -19.81 -6.19
N GLY A 186 15.79 -20.26 -4.97
CA GLY A 186 16.73 -21.00 -4.12
C GLY A 186 17.18 -22.31 -4.76
N TRP A 187 16.24 -23.04 -5.37
CA TRP A 187 16.57 -24.25 -6.13
C TRP A 187 17.46 -23.94 -7.33
N LEU A 188 17.15 -22.89 -8.07
CA LEU A 188 17.93 -22.46 -9.24
C LEU A 188 19.36 -22.05 -8.85
N LEU A 189 19.57 -21.45 -7.68
CA LEU A 189 20.89 -21.08 -7.16
C LEU A 189 21.64 -22.28 -6.55
N SER A 190 20.96 -23.39 -6.28
CA SER A 190 21.59 -24.60 -5.75
C SER A 190 22.36 -25.37 -6.85
N PRO A 191 23.22 -26.33 -6.47
CA PRO A 191 23.89 -27.20 -7.44
C PRO A 191 22.92 -27.97 -8.34
N MET A 192 21.71 -28.29 -7.87
CA MET A 192 20.69 -29.01 -8.65
C MET A 192 20.12 -28.20 -9.82
N GLY A 193 20.19 -26.84 -9.76
CA GLY A 193 19.70 -25.95 -10.82
C GLY A 193 20.71 -25.66 -11.95
N THR A 194 21.90 -26.26 -11.93
CA THR A 194 23.00 -25.94 -12.85
C THR A 194 22.62 -26.19 -14.31
N GLU A 195 22.05 -27.34 -14.60
CA GLU A 195 21.66 -27.72 -15.99
C GLU A 195 20.63 -26.72 -16.56
N LEU A 196 19.63 -26.32 -15.77
CA LEU A 196 18.64 -25.36 -16.21
C LEU A 196 19.22 -23.96 -16.43
N ARG A 197 20.18 -23.55 -15.57
CA ARG A 197 20.90 -22.28 -15.75
C ARG A 197 21.70 -22.23 -17.06
N GLU A 198 22.40 -23.34 -17.35
CA GLU A 198 23.17 -23.48 -18.60
C GLU A 198 22.26 -23.43 -19.83
N LEU A 199 21.14 -24.17 -19.80
CA LEU A 199 20.12 -24.09 -20.85
C LEU A 199 19.59 -22.66 -21.06
N MET A 200 19.27 -21.95 -19.98
CA MET A 200 18.80 -20.58 -20.09
C MET A 200 19.89 -19.61 -20.55
N ALA A 201 21.15 -19.83 -20.19
CA ALA A 201 22.28 -19.03 -20.63
C ALA A 201 22.55 -19.21 -22.13
N ALA A 202 22.25 -20.36 -22.71
CA ALA A 202 22.37 -20.60 -24.15
C ALA A 202 21.34 -19.78 -24.98
N TRP A 203 20.30 -19.23 -24.35
CA TRP A 203 19.25 -18.42 -24.97
C TRP A 203 19.39 -16.92 -24.69
N SER A 204 20.39 -16.50 -23.92
CA SER A 204 20.65 -15.11 -23.53
C SER A 204 21.86 -14.53 -24.26
#